data_7f8a1d8600ccd7b594bdb7f5bf624787
#
_entry.id   7f8a1d8600ccd7b594bdb7f5bf624787
#
_cell.length_a   1.000
_cell.length_b   1.000
_cell.length_c   1.000
_cell.angle_alpha   90.00
_cell.angle_beta   90.00
_cell.angle_gamma   90.00
#
_symmetry.space_group_name_H-M   'P 1'
#
loop_
_entity.id
_entity.type
_entity.pdbx_description
1 polymer ?
#
loop_
_entity_poly.entity_id
_entity_poly.type
_entity_poly.pdbx_seq_one_letter_code
_entity_poly.pdbx_strand_id
1 'polypeptide(L)'
;MRHRKKTVKLGRSQAHRDSLLANQVCSLIEHRRIKTTLAKAKATKPLAEKMLTLGKKGDLHARRIAISYLKQKDIVKKLFTEIAPASADRKGGYTRIVKLGNRLSDSAPMAYLEWVDYAYESKVKETEEATVAEKPAKASKAKKEAAEGETEKPAKKAKAPKAEKAPKADKAAE
;
A
#
# COMPACT_ATOMS: atom_id res chain seq x y z
N MET A 1 -31.84 -5.38 30.83
CA MET A 1 -31.12 -4.09 30.88
C MET A 1 -30.48 -3.79 29.53
N ARG A 2 -30.79 -2.67 28.87
CA ARG A 2 -30.18 -2.26 27.60
C ARG A 2 -28.89 -1.48 27.86
N HIS A 3 -27.72 -2.02 27.50
CA HIS A 3 -26.44 -1.36 27.73
C HIS A 3 -26.04 -0.38 26.63
N ARG A 4 -26.82 -0.20 25.55
CA ARG A 4 -26.60 0.68 24.37
C ARG A 4 -25.14 0.61 23.82
N LYS A 5 -24.47 -0.53 23.98
CA LYS A 5 -23.09 -0.73 23.51
C LYS A 5 -23.07 -0.86 21.99
N LYS A 6 -22.50 0.13 21.31
CA LYS A 6 -22.34 0.16 19.84
C LYS A 6 -21.08 -0.57 19.36
N THR A 7 -20.33 -1.24 20.25
CA THR A 7 -19.05 -1.88 19.89
C THR A 7 -19.30 -3.12 19.04
N VAL A 8 -18.78 -3.11 17.82
CA VAL A 8 -18.80 -4.27 16.91
C VAL A 8 -17.68 -5.22 17.29
N LYS A 9 -18.02 -6.41 17.82
CA LYS A 9 -17.03 -7.39 18.33
C LYS A 9 -16.22 -8.07 17.23
N LEU A 10 -16.74 -8.23 16.01
CA LEU A 10 -16.12 -8.88 14.85
C LEU A 10 -15.63 -10.32 15.14
N GLY A 11 -16.26 -11.04 16.08
CA GLY A 11 -15.84 -12.39 16.49
C GLY A 11 -14.44 -12.46 17.12
N ARG A 12 -13.95 -11.36 17.74
CA ARG A 12 -12.57 -11.25 18.27
C ARG A 12 -12.54 -10.79 19.71
N SER A 13 -11.49 -11.20 20.44
CA SER A 13 -11.13 -10.60 21.72
C SER A 13 -10.80 -9.12 21.56
N GLN A 14 -10.81 -8.37 22.65
CA GLN A 14 -10.58 -6.92 22.59
C GLN A 14 -9.21 -6.59 22.00
N ALA A 15 -8.14 -7.17 22.51
CA ALA A 15 -6.78 -6.90 22.06
C ALA A 15 -6.59 -7.22 20.56
N HIS A 16 -7.13 -8.36 20.09
CA HIS A 16 -7.07 -8.75 18.68
C HIS A 16 -7.89 -7.80 17.79
N ARG A 17 -9.04 -7.32 18.27
CA ARG A 17 -9.86 -6.35 17.54
C ARG A 17 -9.16 -5.00 17.44
N ASP A 18 -8.56 -4.51 18.52
CA ASP A 18 -7.86 -3.23 18.54
C ASP A 18 -6.64 -3.26 17.60
N SER A 19 -5.88 -4.36 17.58
CA SER A 19 -4.79 -4.58 16.64
C SER A 19 -5.27 -4.66 15.19
N LEU A 20 -6.40 -5.34 14.92
CA LEU A 20 -7.00 -5.38 13.58
C LEU A 20 -7.37 -3.97 13.08
N LEU A 21 -8.03 -3.17 13.92
CA LEU A 21 -8.46 -1.83 13.53
C LEU A 21 -7.24 -0.90 13.34
N ALA A 22 -6.23 -1.00 14.20
CA ALA A 22 -4.98 -0.26 14.05
C ALA A 22 -4.29 -0.59 12.72
N ASN A 23 -4.13 -1.88 12.39
CA ASN A 23 -3.52 -2.31 11.13
C ASN A 23 -4.32 -1.84 9.91
N GLN A 24 -5.66 -1.88 9.96
CA GLN A 24 -6.49 -1.36 8.87
C GLN A 24 -6.32 0.16 8.68
N VAL A 25 -6.19 0.92 9.77
CA VAL A 25 -5.90 2.37 9.66
C VAL A 25 -4.50 2.61 9.13
N CYS A 26 -3.50 1.83 9.54
CA CYS A 26 -2.15 1.91 8.99
C CYS A 26 -2.14 1.67 7.48
N SER A 27 -2.78 0.57 7.03
CA SER A 27 -2.91 0.28 5.60
C SER A 27 -3.69 1.37 4.83
N LEU A 28 -4.70 1.98 5.46
CA LEU A 28 -5.45 3.10 4.85
C LEU A 28 -4.57 4.35 4.67
N ILE A 29 -3.70 4.65 5.63
CA ILE A 29 -2.75 5.77 5.56
C ILE A 29 -1.71 5.52 4.46
N GLU A 30 -1.23 4.28 4.35
CA GLU A 30 -0.20 3.88 3.40
C GLU A 30 -0.71 3.88 1.95
N HIS A 31 -1.86 3.23 1.73
CA HIS A 31 -2.40 2.98 0.41
C HIS A 31 -3.53 3.93 -0.02
N ARG A 32 -3.93 4.88 0.82
CA ARG A 32 -5.01 5.86 0.58
C ARG A 32 -6.41 5.23 0.45
N ARG A 33 -6.51 3.98 -0.04
CA ARG A 33 -7.73 3.20 -0.26
C ARG A 33 -7.49 1.73 0.07
N ILE A 34 -8.41 1.11 0.82
CA ILE A 34 -8.35 -0.31 1.16
C ILE A 34 -9.65 -1.03 0.82
N LYS A 35 -9.55 -2.27 0.32
CA LYS A 35 -10.69 -3.16 0.08
C LYS A 35 -10.86 -4.09 1.28
N THR A 36 -12.04 -4.06 1.93
CA THR A 36 -12.32 -4.88 3.11
C THR A 36 -13.81 -5.21 3.20
N THR A 37 -14.23 -6.03 4.18
CA THR A 37 -15.66 -6.27 4.40
C THR A 37 -16.34 -5.04 4.98
N LEU A 38 -17.62 -4.84 4.64
CA LEU A 38 -18.41 -3.69 5.07
C LEU A 38 -18.44 -3.53 6.60
N ALA A 39 -18.53 -4.65 7.35
CA ALA A 39 -18.51 -4.63 8.82
C ALA A 39 -17.20 -4.08 9.37
N LYS A 40 -16.05 -4.53 8.81
CA LYS A 40 -14.72 -4.03 9.18
C LYS A 40 -14.56 -2.57 8.80
N ALA A 41 -14.96 -2.16 7.58
CA ALA A 41 -14.89 -0.77 7.15
C ALA A 41 -15.67 0.16 8.09
N LYS A 42 -16.91 -0.23 8.47
CA LYS A 42 -17.73 0.53 9.43
C LYS A 42 -17.09 0.65 10.82
N ALA A 43 -16.37 -0.40 11.27
CA ALA A 43 -15.67 -0.38 12.56
C ALA A 43 -14.37 0.44 12.51
N THR A 44 -13.67 0.45 11.39
CA THR A 44 -12.41 1.18 11.20
C THR A 44 -12.62 2.68 11.01
N LYS A 45 -13.70 3.08 10.34
CA LYS A 45 -14.02 4.49 10.05
C LYS A 45 -13.88 5.43 11.25
N PRO A 46 -14.51 5.17 12.43
CA PRO A 46 -14.41 6.07 13.57
C PRO A 46 -12.96 6.22 14.10
N LEU A 47 -12.16 5.14 14.05
CA LEU A 47 -10.77 5.18 14.48
C LEU A 47 -9.93 6.00 13.50
N ALA A 48 -10.11 5.83 12.19
CA ALA A 48 -9.41 6.60 11.16
C ALA A 48 -9.71 8.11 11.30
N GLU A 49 -10.98 8.47 11.49
CA GLU A 49 -11.38 9.86 11.69
C GLU A 49 -10.81 10.46 12.98
N LYS A 50 -10.74 9.67 14.07
CA LYS A 50 -10.09 10.09 15.31
C LYS A 50 -8.60 10.32 15.10
N MET A 51 -7.90 9.46 14.37
CA MET A 51 -6.47 9.64 14.07
C MET A 51 -6.22 10.90 13.24
N LEU A 52 -7.07 11.17 12.24
CA LEU A 52 -6.95 12.40 11.46
C LEU A 52 -7.24 13.66 12.28
N THR A 53 -8.21 13.62 13.17
CA THR A 53 -8.48 14.74 14.10
C THR A 53 -7.27 15.03 14.99
N LEU A 54 -6.54 13.99 15.46
CA LEU A 54 -5.27 14.16 16.17
C LEU A 54 -4.19 14.72 15.26
N GLY A 55 -4.12 14.28 14.01
CA GLY A 55 -3.21 14.79 12.99
C GLY A 55 -3.37 16.30 12.77
N LYS A 56 -4.63 16.76 12.66
CA LYS A 56 -4.97 18.19 12.49
C LYS A 56 -4.60 19.06 13.70
N LYS A 57 -4.60 18.53 14.93
CA LYS A 57 -4.12 19.26 16.10
C LYS A 57 -2.62 19.54 16.05
N GLY A 58 -1.81 18.63 15.45
CA GLY A 58 -0.39 18.82 15.24
C GLY A 58 0.51 18.72 16.46
N ASP A 59 -0.06 18.73 17.67
CA ASP A 59 0.67 18.78 18.93
C ASP A 59 1.51 17.54 19.18
N LEU A 60 2.59 17.68 19.95
CA LEU A 60 3.41 16.54 20.40
C LEU A 60 2.59 15.51 21.18
N HIS A 61 1.64 15.97 22.00
CA HIS A 61 0.73 15.09 22.75
C HIS A 61 -0.16 14.28 21.79
N ALA A 62 -0.76 14.92 20.79
CA ALA A 62 -1.57 14.25 19.78
C ALA A 62 -0.75 13.20 19.02
N ARG A 63 0.50 13.49 18.68
CA ARG A 63 1.42 12.54 18.03
C ARG A 63 1.73 11.33 18.92
N ARG A 64 1.99 11.55 20.22
CA ARG A 64 2.20 10.44 21.18
C ARG A 64 0.97 9.54 21.30
N ILE A 65 -0.24 10.14 21.34
CA ILE A 65 -1.51 9.39 21.36
C ILE A 65 -1.66 8.57 20.06
N ALA A 66 -1.43 9.16 18.88
CA ALA A 66 -1.52 8.45 17.61
C ALA A 66 -0.55 7.26 17.56
N ILE A 67 0.69 7.40 18.04
CA ILE A 67 1.68 6.32 18.14
C ILE A 67 1.18 5.21 19.09
N SER A 68 0.55 5.55 20.21
CA SER A 68 0.04 4.55 21.16
C SER A 68 -1.05 3.67 20.56
N TYR A 69 -1.87 4.23 19.64
CA TYR A 69 -2.92 3.48 18.93
C TYR A 69 -2.40 2.69 17.74
N LEU A 70 -1.60 3.31 16.87
CA LEU A 70 -1.17 2.73 15.58
C LEU A 70 0.09 1.87 15.70
N LYS A 71 0.91 2.07 16.75
CA LYS A 71 2.17 1.35 17.03
C LYS A 71 3.29 1.55 15.99
N GLN A 72 3.04 2.21 14.87
CA GLN A 72 3.97 2.42 13.75
C GLN A 72 4.31 3.89 13.60
N LYS A 73 5.58 4.25 13.88
CA LYS A 73 6.04 5.65 13.89
C LYS A 73 6.04 6.28 12.49
N ASP A 74 6.43 5.51 11.47
CA ASP A 74 6.53 6.00 10.09
C ASP A 74 5.16 6.33 9.50
N ILE A 75 4.17 5.48 9.77
CA ILE A 75 2.78 5.71 9.36
C ILE A 75 2.19 6.93 10.06
N VAL A 76 2.50 7.12 11.34
CA VAL A 76 2.09 8.35 12.06
C VAL A 76 2.75 9.57 11.46
N LYS A 77 4.05 9.51 11.11
CA LYS A 77 4.72 10.61 10.40
C LYS A 77 3.97 10.97 9.13
N LYS A 78 3.66 9.99 8.27
CA LYS A 78 2.90 10.18 7.02
C LYS A 78 1.52 10.80 7.26
N LEU A 79 0.80 10.35 8.30
CA LEU A 79 -0.49 10.93 8.68
C LEU A 79 -0.40 12.44 8.96
N PHE A 80 0.64 12.87 9.71
CA PHE A 80 0.81 14.28 10.10
C PHE A 80 1.39 15.16 8.98
N THR A 81 2.21 14.59 8.06
CA THR A 81 2.86 15.36 6.99
C THR A 81 2.04 15.47 5.72
N GLU A 82 1.25 14.43 5.38
CA GLU A 82 0.55 14.35 4.09
C GLU A 82 -0.98 14.46 4.26
N ILE A 83 -1.59 13.60 5.09
CA ILE A 83 -3.04 13.45 5.13
C ILE A 83 -3.70 14.56 5.95
N ALA A 84 -3.11 14.94 7.07
CA ALA A 84 -3.68 15.97 7.92
C ALA A 84 -3.73 17.35 7.23
N PRO A 85 -2.68 17.82 6.52
CA PRO A 85 -2.75 19.06 5.76
C PRO A 85 -3.76 19.01 4.61
N ALA A 86 -3.84 17.87 3.88
CA ALA A 86 -4.79 17.70 2.78
C ALA A 86 -6.25 17.82 3.20
N SER A 87 -6.56 17.51 4.47
CA SER A 87 -7.92 17.59 5.03
C SER A 87 -8.12 18.78 5.96
N ALA A 88 -7.28 19.82 5.90
CA ALA A 88 -7.31 20.94 6.83
C ALA A 88 -8.67 21.66 6.87
N ASP A 89 -9.29 21.90 5.71
CA ASP A 89 -10.51 22.68 5.57
C ASP A 89 -11.77 21.91 6.00
N ARG A 90 -11.73 20.58 5.98
CA ARG A 90 -12.88 19.74 6.30
C ARG A 90 -13.06 19.60 7.82
N LYS A 91 -14.26 19.85 8.33
CA LYS A 91 -14.58 19.79 9.77
C LYS A 91 -14.94 18.39 10.27
N GLY A 92 -15.08 17.37 9.38
CA GLY A 92 -15.42 15.99 9.71
C GLY A 92 -15.81 15.17 8.49
N GLY A 93 -16.04 13.85 8.65
CA GLY A 93 -16.38 12.96 7.53
C GLY A 93 -15.22 12.78 6.56
N TYR A 94 -14.01 12.62 7.08
CA TYR A 94 -12.77 12.52 6.30
C TYR A 94 -12.65 11.24 5.49
N THR A 95 -13.46 10.23 5.80
CA THR A 95 -13.43 8.93 5.13
C THR A 95 -14.76 8.57 4.49
N ARG A 96 -14.69 7.88 3.34
CA ARG A 96 -15.84 7.39 2.58
C ARG A 96 -15.81 5.88 2.51
N ILE A 97 -17.00 5.26 2.56
CA ILE A 97 -17.20 3.83 2.33
C ILE A 97 -17.97 3.65 1.03
N VAL A 98 -17.36 3.01 0.05
CA VAL A 98 -17.96 2.68 -1.25
C VAL A 98 -18.27 1.19 -1.27
N LYS A 99 -19.54 0.80 -1.41
CA LYS A 99 -19.97 -0.60 -1.45
C LYS A 99 -19.59 -1.22 -2.79
N LEU A 100 -19.10 -2.46 -2.78
CA LEU A 100 -18.66 -3.22 -3.97
C LEU A 100 -19.58 -4.40 -4.33
N GLY A 101 -20.58 -4.71 -3.51
CA GLY A 101 -21.33 -5.95 -3.62
C GLY A 101 -20.76 -7.06 -2.74
N ASN A 102 -21.10 -8.29 -3.05
CA ASN A 102 -20.73 -9.46 -2.26
C ASN A 102 -19.50 -10.17 -2.87
N ARG A 103 -18.69 -10.76 -2.01
CA ARG A 103 -17.55 -11.61 -2.42
C ARG A 103 -18.08 -12.95 -2.94
N LEU A 104 -17.50 -13.47 -4.04
CA LEU A 104 -17.99 -14.68 -4.69
C LEU A 104 -17.87 -15.94 -3.82
N SER A 105 -16.86 -16.03 -2.95
CA SER A 105 -16.57 -17.24 -2.16
C SER A 105 -17.54 -17.47 -1.01
N ASP A 106 -17.93 -16.41 -0.28
CA ASP A 106 -18.69 -16.50 0.97
C ASP A 106 -19.83 -15.47 1.07
N SER A 107 -20.16 -14.82 -0.04
CA SER A 107 -21.19 -13.77 -0.12
C SER A 107 -21.04 -12.64 0.92
N ALA A 108 -19.84 -12.45 1.47
CA ALA A 108 -19.59 -11.36 2.43
C ALA A 108 -19.68 -10.01 1.73
N PRO A 109 -20.44 -9.03 2.27
CA PRO A 109 -20.51 -7.68 1.69
C PRO A 109 -19.17 -6.98 1.77
N MET A 110 -18.64 -6.58 0.62
CA MET A 110 -17.36 -5.89 0.47
C MET A 110 -17.54 -4.39 0.31
N ALA A 111 -16.53 -3.64 0.72
CA ALA A 111 -16.49 -2.20 0.54
C ALA A 111 -15.05 -1.70 0.42
N TYR A 112 -14.89 -0.57 -0.28
CA TYR A 112 -13.71 0.27 -0.16
C TYR A 112 -13.89 1.24 1.00
N LEU A 113 -12.82 1.43 1.76
CA LEU A 113 -12.65 2.55 2.67
C LEU A 113 -11.53 3.43 2.11
N GLU A 114 -11.81 4.72 1.94
CA GLU A 114 -10.88 5.68 1.31
C GLU A 114 -10.94 7.04 2.00
N TRP A 115 -9.85 7.82 1.89
CA TRP A 115 -9.85 9.23 2.25
C TRP A 115 -10.58 10.05 1.20
N VAL A 116 -11.29 11.09 1.62
CA VAL A 116 -12.05 11.95 0.70
C VAL A 116 -11.15 12.98 0.03
N ASP A 117 -10.34 13.67 0.82
CA ASP A 117 -9.49 14.79 0.34
C ASP A 117 -8.10 14.33 -0.12
N TYR A 118 -7.71 13.11 0.23
CA TYR A 118 -6.45 12.49 -0.17
C TYR A 118 -6.76 11.29 -1.08
N ALA A 119 -7.16 11.61 -2.31
CA ALA A 119 -7.66 10.62 -3.25
C ALA A 119 -6.63 9.55 -3.64
N TYR A 120 -7.11 8.33 -3.86
CA TYR A 120 -6.33 7.24 -4.44
C TYR A 120 -6.09 7.53 -5.92
N GLU A 121 -4.85 7.72 -6.32
CA GLU A 121 -4.42 7.73 -7.71
C GLU A 121 -4.27 6.28 -8.17
N SER A 122 -5.12 5.83 -9.09
CA SER A 122 -4.95 4.51 -9.69
C SER A 122 -3.72 4.56 -10.60
N LYS A 123 -2.81 3.60 -10.46
CA LYS A 123 -1.63 3.46 -11.35
C LYS A 123 -2.00 3.31 -12.84
N VAL A 124 -3.29 3.15 -13.15
CA VAL A 124 -3.81 3.07 -14.52
C VAL A 124 -3.62 4.39 -15.29
N LYS A 125 -3.58 5.55 -14.58
CA LYS A 125 -3.33 6.83 -15.26
C LYS A 125 -1.87 7.00 -15.74
N GLU A 126 -0.91 6.43 -14.99
CA GLU A 126 0.50 6.49 -15.40
C GLU A 126 0.79 5.64 -16.64
N THR A 127 0.04 4.55 -16.88
CA THR A 127 0.20 3.73 -18.09
C THR A 127 -0.50 4.32 -19.32
N GLU A 128 -1.57 5.08 -19.15
CA GLU A 128 -2.25 5.75 -20.27
C GLU A 128 -1.50 7.00 -20.74
N GLU A 129 -0.91 7.78 -19.84
CA GLU A 129 -0.05 8.91 -20.22
C GLU A 129 1.28 8.47 -20.83
N ALA A 130 1.86 7.35 -20.35
CA ALA A 130 3.09 6.77 -20.92
C ALA A 130 2.85 6.15 -22.30
N THR A 131 1.66 5.61 -22.60
CA THR A 131 1.35 5.01 -23.90
C THR A 131 0.92 6.03 -24.95
N VAL A 132 0.49 7.23 -24.56
CA VAL A 132 0.15 8.33 -25.49
C VAL A 132 1.40 9.11 -25.91
N ALA A 133 2.46 9.13 -25.08
CA ALA A 133 3.72 9.82 -25.40
C ALA A 133 4.68 9.00 -26.29
N GLU A 134 4.43 7.70 -26.54
CA GLU A 134 5.36 6.82 -27.28
C GLU A 134 4.89 6.44 -28.70
N LYS A 135 3.88 7.12 -29.25
CA LYS A 135 3.49 6.96 -30.66
C LYS A 135 3.39 8.31 -31.34
N PRO A 136 4.50 8.92 -31.82
CA PRO A 136 4.79 8.87 -33.25
C PRO A 136 6.29 8.99 -33.59
N ALA A 137 7.09 7.97 -33.51
CA ALA A 137 8.45 8.01 -34.04
C ALA A 137 8.99 6.70 -34.64
N LYS A 138 8.13 5.77 -35.03
CA LYS A 138 8.55 4.53 -35.71
C LYS A 138 7.82 4.20 -37.01
N ALA A 139 7.56 5.24 -37.84
CA ALA A 139 6.98 5.02 -39.14
C ALA A 139 7.75 5.68 -40.30
N SER A 140 9.08 5.90 -40.15
CA SER A 140 9.87 6.48 -41.28
C SER A 140 11.30 5.97 -41.38
N LYS A 141 11.60 4.72 -40.99
CA LYS A 141 12.93 4.10 -41.25
C LYS A 141 12.86 2.62 -41.62
N ALA A 142 11.98 2.31 -42.55
CA ALA A 142 11.95 0.98 -43.20
C ALA A 142 11.78 1.15 -44.69
N LYS A 143 12.71 1.86 -45.34
CA LYS A 143 12.88 1.79 -46.79
C LYS A 143 14.21 2.46 -47.18
N LYS A 144 15.30 1.76 -46.92
CA LYS A 144 16.56 1.83 -47.67
C LYS A 144 17.55 0.86 -47.03
N GLU A 145 18.02 0.03 -47.90
CA GLU A 145 19.18 -0.86 -47.86
C GLU A 145 18.81 -2.35 -47.76
N ALA A 146 18.38 -2.83 -48.93
CA ALA A 146 18.67 -4.15 -49.42
C ALA A 146 19.77 -3.97 -50.46
N ALA A 147 21.01 -4.38 -50.14
CA ALA A 147 22.02 -4.85 -51.10
C ALA A 147 23.39 -4.99 -50.43
N GLU A 148 24.01 -6.13 -50.71
CA GLU A 148 25.44 -6.48 -50.52
C GLU A 148 25.89 -6.70 -49.09
N GLY A 149 26.48 -7.82 -48.72
CA GLY A 149 27.20 -8.88 -49.39
C GLY A 149 27.73 -9.86 -48.34
N GLU A 150 27.80 -11.05 -48.73
CA GLU A 150 28.41 -12.29 -48.22
C GLU A 150 29.73 -12.20 -47.45
N THR A 151 29.92 -13.34 -46.73
CA THR A 151 31.20 -13.93 -46.26
C THR A 151 31.61 -13.45 -44.83
N GLU A 152 31.92 -14.25 -43.89
CA GLU A 152 32.61 -15.51 -43.70
C GLU A 152 32.51 -15.94 -42.21
N LYS A 153 32.22 -17.19 -41.92
CA LYS A 153 32.57 -17.91 -40.69
C LYS A 153 34.03 -18.42 -40.88
N PRO A 154 34.83 -18.88 -39.89
CA PRO A 154 34.44 -19.65 -38.70
C PRO A 154 35.37 -19.61 -37.47
N ALA A 155 34.86 -20.18 -36.41
CA ALA A 155 35.51 -21.15 -35.54
C ALA A 155 36.45 -20.76 -34.37
N LYS A 156 36.10 -21.34 -33.25
CA LYS A 156 36.80 -22.21 -32.31
C LYS A 156 37.17 -21.68 -30.91
N LYS A 157 36.56 -22.43 -29.99
CA LYS A 157 37.12 -23.22 -28.85
C LYS A 157 37.53 -22.47 -27.57
N ALA A 158 36.73 -22.74 -26.54
CA ALA A 158 36.96 -23.72 -25.46
C ALA A 158 37.89 -23.25 -24.31
N LYS A 159 37.44 -23.21 -23.09
CA LYS A 159 37.72 -24.17 -22.01
C LYS A 159 37.49 -23.53 -20.64
N ALA A 160 36.66 -24.13 -19.85
CA ALA A 160 36.78 -24.12 -18.40
C ALA A 160 38.01 -24.97 -17.98
N PRO A 161 38.53 -24.87 -16.78
CA PRO A 161 38.11 -25.65 -15.63
C PRO A 161 38.26 -24.92 -14.28
N LYS A 162 37.40 -25.18 -13.27
CA LYS A 162 37.36 -26.25 -12.27
C LYS A 162 38.34 -26.10 -11.10
N ALA A 163 37.77 -26.07 -9.91
CA ALA A 163 38.19 -26.61 -8.61
C ALA A 163 39.28 -25.84 -7.86
N GLU A 164 39.29 -25.71 -6.56
CA GLU A 164 39.21 -26.70 -5.50
C GLU A 164 39.27 -26.04 -4.11
N LYS A 165 38.51 -26.58 -3.18
CA LYS A 165 38.79 -26.92 -1.79
C LYS A 165 38.91 -25.85 -0.69
N ALA A 166 38.06 -26.06 0.26
CA ALA A 166 38.24 -25.78 1.69
C ALA A 166 39.41 -26.58 2.27
N PRO A 167 39.96 -26.23 3.44
CA PRO A 167 39.56 -27.04 4.59
C PRO A 167 39.36 -26.31 5.93
N LYS A 168 38.69 -27.04 6.79
CA LYS A 168 38.52 -27.01 8.23
C LYS A 168 39.80 -26.84 9.03
N ALA A 169 39.68 -26.32 10.23
CA ALA A 169 40.13 -26.85 11.53
C ALA A 169 40.05 -25.71 12.55
N ASP A 170 39.35 -25.80 13.60
CA ASP A 170 39.40 -26.62 14.81
C ASP A 170 39.99 -25.89 16.02
N LYS A 171 39.28 -26.04 17.14
CA LYS A 171 39.70 -25.99 18.55
C LYS A 171 39.89 -24.62 19.19
N ALA A 172 39.18 -24.34 20.22
CA ALA A 172 38.95 -24.89 21.56
C ALA A 172 39.56 -23.97 22.63
N ALA A 173 38.72 -23.79 23.66
CA ALA A 173 39.07 -23.63 25.08
C ALA A 173 39.72 -22.31 25.54
N GLU A 174 39.06 -21.52 26.30
CA GLU A 174 39.02 -21.50 27.78
C GLU A 174 37.86 -20.61 28.27
#